data_d07697d758f219fe7b8fb5f93b16e6ab
#
_entry.id   d07697d758f219fe7b8fb5f93b16e6ab
#
_cell.length_a   1.000
_cell.length_b   1.000
_cell.length_c   1.000
_cell.angle_alpha   90.00
_cell.angle_beta   90.00
_cell.angle_gamma   90.00
#
_symmetry.space_group_name_H-M   'P 1'
#
loop_
_entity.id
_entity.type
_entity.pdbx_description
1 polymer ?
#
loop_
_entity_poly.entity_id
_entity_poly.type
_entity_poly.pdbx_seq_one_letter_code
_entity_poly.pdbx_strand_id
1 'polypeptide(L)'
;MNKLFIALVGAFMALGLYSCQQPAKENQVKEYPMFWTWIDYHPENFDETCKSLSELGLDGIILKAGTAENYRQAVPVAKKHGLTVYAWWWTINNHKIAAEHPEWLSVNRDGYSIADSMAYVNYYKFLSPIIPGVREEICKQVEEICQVEGV
;
A
#
# COMPACT_ATOMS: atom_id res chain seq x y z
N MET A 1 58.38 -23.82 28.72
CA MET A 1 57.22 -23.28 28.03
C MET A 1 56.30 -22.70 29.11
N ASN A 2 56.08 -21.38 29.05
CA ASN A 2 55.41 -20.62 30.11
C ASN A 2 53.93 -20.94 30.18
N LYS A 3 53.42 -21.34 31.39
CA LYS A 3 51.99 -21.59 31.64
C LYS A 3 51.10 -20.40 31.21
N LEU A 4 51.68 -19.19 31.19
CA LEU A 4 51.00 -17.96 30.72
C LEU A 4 50.72 -17.97 29.23
N PHE A 5 51.58 -18.61 28.43
CA PHE A 5 51.39 -18.66 26.95
C PHE A 5 50.28 -19.63 26.56
N ILE A 6 50.10 -20.71 27.29
CA ILE A 6 49.03 -21.68 27.05
C ILE A 6 47.64 -21.08 27.43
N ALA A 7 47.59 -20.26 28.49
CA ALA A 7 46.38 -19.59 28.91
C ALA A 7 45.92 -18.52 27.90
N LEU A 8 46.85 -17.79 27.29
CA LEU A 8 46.55 -16.77 26.23
C LEU A 8 46.05 -17.39 24.93
N VAL A 9 46.63 -18.52 24.50
CA VAL A 9 46.17 -19.23 23.29
C VAL A 9 44.78 -19.84 23.49
N GLY A 10 44.49 -20.37 24.69
CA GLY A 10 43.18 -20.89 25.03
C GLY A 10 42.06 -19.82 25.04
N ALA A 11 42.38 -18.63 25.55
CA ALA A 11 41.46 -17.50 25.54
C ALA A 11 41.14 -16.95 24.13
N PHE A 12 42.12 -16.96 23.24
CA PHE A 12 41.93 -16.54 21.84
C PHE A 12 41.09 -17.53 21.03
N MET A 13 41.21 -18.85 21.28
CA MET A 13 40.35 -19.85 20.63
C MET A 13 38.92 -19.81 21.14
N ALA A 14 38.67 -19.49 22.42
CA ALA A 14 37.34 -19.37 22.95
C ALA A 14 36.57 -18.14 22.41
N LEU A 15 37.28 -17.02 22.15
CA LEU A 15 36.69 -15.83 21.54
C LEU A 15 36.38 -16.02 20.05
N GLY A 16 37.14 -16.85 19.34
CA GLY A 16 36.90 -17.16 17.92
C GLY A 16 35.68 -18.02 17.66
N LEU A 17 35.25 -18.84 18.63
CA LEU A 17 34.07 -19.71 18.50
C LEU A 17 32.75 -19.00 18.84
N TYR A 18 32.81 -17.86 19.54
CA TYR A 18 31.62 -17.07 19.87
C TYR A 18 31.14 -16.20 18.69
N SER A 19 31.97 -15.98 17.68
CA SER A 19 31.66 -15.12 16.54
C SER A 19 30.81 -15.77 15.44
N CYS A 20 30.56 -17.10 15.51
CA CYS A 20 29.84 -17.84 14.45
C CYS A 20 28.42 -18.27 14.82
N GLN A 21 27.89 -17.84 15.96
CA GLN A 21 26.49 -18.12 16.33
C GLN A 21 25.66 -16.83 16.37
N GLN A 22 25.65 -16.06 15.30
CA GLN A 22 24.46 -15.28 15.04
C GLN A 22 23.40 -16.29 14.57
N PRO A 23 22.26 -16.44 15.28
CA PRO A 23 21.16 -17.20 14.74
C PRO A 23 20.85 -16.58 13.38
N ALA A 24 20.88 -17.41 12.34
CA ALA A 24 20.35 -17.01 11.05
C ALA A 24 19.01 -16.34 11.34
N LYS A 25 18.85 -15.08 10.91
CA LYS A 25 17.53 -14.44 10.96
C LYS A 25 16.63 -15.42 10.22
N GLU A 26 15.83 -16.15 11.00
CA GLU A 26 14.76 -16.96 10.46
C GLU A 26 14.02 -16.02 9.53
N ASN A 27 14.10 -16.26 8.21
CA ASN A 27 13.32 -15.53 7.25
C ASN A 27 11.89 -15.88 7.61
N GLN A 28 11.28 -15.07 8.46
CA GLN A 28 9.86 -15.15 8.69
C GLN A 28 9.22 -14.99 7.33
N VAL A 29 8.75 -16.11 6.78
CA VAL A 29 7.92 -16.10 5.58
C VAL A 29 6.76 -15.20 5.92
N LYS A 30 6.72 -14.04 5.28
CA LYS A 30 5.63 -13.09 5.47
C LYS A 30 4.37 -13.82 5.06
N GLU A 31 3.52 -14.16 6.03
CA GLU A 31 2.24 -14.80 5.77
C GLU A 31 1.38 -13.75 5.07
N TYR A 32 1.14 -13.97 3.78
CA TYR A 32 0.24 -13.11 3.01
C TYR A 32 -1.18 -13.63 3.17
N PRO A 33 -2.19 -12.76 3.23
CA PRO A 33 -3.58 -13.21 3.25
C PRO A 33 -3.87 -14.06 2.02
N MET A 34 -4.53 -15.21 2.24
CA MET A 34 -4.89 -16.16 1.18
C MET A 34 -6.26 -15.85 0.57
N PHE A 35 -7.17 -15.31 1.38
CA PHE A 35 -8.53 -14.99 0.96
C PHE A 35 -8.82 -13.51 1.22
N TRP A 36 -9.18 -12.80 0.17
CA TRP A 36 -9.44 -11.37 0.21
C TRP A 36 -10.49 -10.97 -0.82
N THR A 37 -11.14 -9.84 -0.59
CA THR A 37 -12.15 -9.29 -1.48
C THR A 37 -11.93 -7.80 -1.70
N TRP A 38 -12.55 -7.28 -2.74
CA TRP A 38 -12.55 -5.87 -3.05
C TRP A 38 -13.81 -5.20 -2.53
N ILE A 39 -13.65 -4.07 -1.80
CA ILE A 39 -14.75 -3.31 -1.26
C ILE A 39 -14.52 -1.80 -1.39
N ASP A 40 -15.62 -1.05 -1.48
CA ASP A 40 -15.62 0.40 -1.33
C ASP A 40 -15.71 0.79 0.15
N TYR A 41 -15.14 1.94 0.52
CA TYR A 41 -15.21 2.47 1.87
C TYR A 41 -16.52 3.23 2.11
N HIS A 42 -17.33 2.71 3.02
CA HIS A 42 -18.57 3.31 3.49
C HIS A 42 -18.51 3.45 5.01
N PRO A 43 -18.12 4.64 5.57
CA PRO A 43 -17.84 4.79 6.98
C PRO A 43 -19.00 4.40 7.90
N GLU A 44 -20.23 4.58 7.44
CA GLU A 44 -21.46 4.31 8.18
C GLU A 44 -21.69 2.83 8.53
N ASN A 45 -21.13 1.90 7.75
CA ASN A 45 -21.32 0.46 7.95
C ASN A 45 -19.99 -0.34 7.88
N PHE A 46 -18.85 0.35 7.83
CA PHE A 46 -17.57 -0.30 7.57
C PHE A 46 -17.15 -1.29 8.67
N ASP A 47 -17.42 -0.99 9.95
CA ASP A 47 -17.12 -1.89 11.08
C ASP A 47 -17.91 -3.20 10.96
N GLU A 48 -19.21 -3.12 10.65
CA GLU A 48 -20.08 -4.30 10.46
C GLU A 48 -19.65 -5.11 9.22
N THR A 49 -19.28 -4.43 8.14
CA THR A 49 -18.76 -5.05 6.92
C THR A 49 -17.48 -5.82 7.22
N CYS A 50 -16.51 -5.21 7.90
CA CYS A 50 -15.25 -5.87 8.27
C CYS A 50 -15.49 -7.10 9.16
N LYS A 51 -16.39 -6.97 10.16
CA LYS A 51 -16.78 -8.10 11.01
C LYS A 51 -17.34 -9.26 10.18
N SER A 52 -18.28 -8.99 9.30
CA SER A 52 -18.91 -10.02 8.45
C SER A 52 -17.89 -10.70 7.52
N LEU A 53 -16.97 -9.94 6.92
CA LEU A 53 -15.91 -10.49 6.07
C LEU A 53 -14.95 -11.39 6.85
N SER A 54 -14.57 -11.00 8.07
CA SER A 54 -13.76 -11.81 8.97
C SER A 54 -14.46 -13.11 9.38
N GLU A 55 -15.76 -13.04 9.72
CA GLU A 55 -16.57 -14.22 10.05
C GLU A 55 -16.72 -15.19 8.86
N LEU A 56 -16.66 -14.69 7.64
CA LEU A 56 -16.61 -15.50 6.41
C LEU A 56 -15.23 -16.12 6.13
N GLY A 57 -14.22 -15.81 6.95
CA GLY A 57 -12.87 -16.36 6.83
C GLY A 57 -11.98 -15.62 5.84
N LEU A 58 -12.25 -14.35 5.54
CA LEU A 58 -11.35 -13.53 4.75
C LEU A 58 -10.17 -13.04 5.61
N ASP A 59 -8.98 -13.01 5.02
CA ASP A 59 -7.74 -12.54 5.66
C ASP A 59 -7.42 -11.09 5.34
N GLY A 60 -8.05 -10.52 4.31
CA GLY A 60 -7.78 -9.16 3.89
C GLY A 60 -8.79 -8.58 2.92
N ILE A 61 -8.63 -7.29 2.69
CA ILE A 61 -9.47 -6.50 1.79
C ILE A 61 -8.62 -5.64 0.86
N ILE A 62 -9.05 -5.52 -0.40
CA ILE A 62 -8.60 -4.48 -1.31
C ILE A 62 -9.60 -3.34 -1.17
N LEU A 63 -9.17 -2.28 -0.49
CA LEU A 63 -10.04 -1.18 -0.10
C LEU A 63 -9.93 0.00 -1.05
N LYS A 64 -11.06 0.47 -1.58
CA LYS A 64 -11.17 1.72 -2.29
C LYS A 64 -11.69 2.80 -1.34
N ALA A 65 -10.76 3.51 -0.69
CA ALA A 65 -11.10 4.59 0.25
C ALA A 65 -10.95 6.00 -0.36
N GLY A 66 -10.24 6.14 -1.46
CA GLY A 66 -10.13 7.37 -2.25
C GLY A 66 -9.14 8.40 -1.71
N THR A 67 -8.97 8.55 -0.41
CA THR A 67 -8.06 9.52 0.21
C THR A 67 -7.25 8.89 1.34
N ALA A 68 -6.05 9.44 1.62
CA ALA A 68 -5.23 9.01 2.75
C ALA A 68 -5.97 9.15 4.09
N GLU A 69 -6.81 10.18 4.24
CA GLU A 69 -7.60 10.38 5.46
C GLU A 69 -8.61 9.24 5.68
N ASN A 70 -9.32 8.82 4.63
CA ASN A 70 -10.22 7.69 4.70
C ASN A 70 -9.49 6.39 5.04
N TYR A 71 -8.27 6.17 4.50
CA TYR A 71 -7.45 5.02 4.89
C TYR A 71 -7.04 5.08 6.36
N ARG A 72 -6.67 6.26 6.90
CA ARG A 72 -6.35 6.41 8.33
C ARG A 72 -7.52 6.03 9.23
N GLN A 73 -8.76 6.29 8.79
CA GLN A 73 -9.97 5.91 9.53
C GLN A 73 -10.30 4.42 9.36
N ALA A 74 -10.16 3.89 8.14
CA ALA A 74 -10.55 2.52 7.81
C ALA A 74 -9.59 1.46 8.34
N VAL A 75 -8.27 1.69 8.25
CA VAL A 75 -7.26 0.68 8.60
C VAL A 75 -7.38 0.17 10.03
N PRO A 76 -7.52 1.02 11.07
CA PRO A 76 -7.69 0.53 12.44
C PRO A 76 -8.93 -0.33 12.62
N VAL A 77 -10.01 -0.01 11.90
CA VAL A 77 -11.27 -0.78 11.95
C VAL A 77 -11.08 -2.15 11.32
N ALA A 78 -10.48 -2.23 10.12
CA ALA A 78 -10.20 -3.50 9.47
C ALA A 78 -9.26 -4.39 10.31
N LYS A 79 -8.19 -3.81 10.85
CA LYS A 79 -7.25 -4.51 11.75
C LYS A 79 -7.91 -5.06 13.01
N LYS A 80 -8.87 -4.35 13.61
CA LYS A 80 -9.66 -4.82 14.77
C LYS A 80 -10.33 -6.16 14.48
N HIS A 81 -10.72 -6.41 13.23
CA HIS A 81 -11.34 -7.66 12.78
C HIS A 81 -10.32 -8.64 12.16
N GLY A 82 -9.01 -8.39 12.29
CA GLY A 82 -7.96 -9.28 11.78
C GLY A 82 -7.74 -9.20 10.26
N LEU A 83 -8.31 -8.18 9.58
CA LEU A 83 -8.17 -8.02 8.14
C LEU A 83 -6.94 -7.18 7.78
N THR A 84 -6.14 -7.67 6.85
CA THR A 84 -5.08 -6.89 6.18
C THR A 84 -5.69 -5.96 5.15
N VAL A 85 -5.20 -4.72 5.07
CA VAL A 85 -5.70 -3.73 4.10
C VAL A 85 -4.69 -3.50 2.99
N TYR A 86 -5.15 -3.62 1.75
CA TYR A 86 -4.44 -3.18 0.55
C TYR A 86 -5.18 -1.99 -0.05
N ALA A 87 -4.45 -0.90 -0.32
CA ALA A 87 -5.05 0.26 -0.96
C ALA A 87 -5.31 -0.02 -2.43
N TRP A 88 -6.53 0.23 -2.87
CA TRP A 88 -6.88 0.36 -4.27
C TRP A 88 -7.17 1.81 -4.61
N TRP A 89 -6.52 2.31 -5.63
CA TRP A 89 -6.66 3.70 -6.01
C TRP A 89 -6.58 3.89 -7.53
N TRP A 90 -7.46 4.74 -8.07
CA TRP A 90 -7.43 5.11 -9.48
C TRP A 90 -6.42 6.22 -9.72
N THR A 91 -5.29 5.88 -10.34
CA THR A 91 -4.17 6.80 -10.51
C THR A 91 -4.50 7.98 -11.42
N ILE A 92 -5.08 7.75 -12.59
CA ILE A 92 -5.30 8.78 -13.61
C ILE A 92 -6.77 9.15 -13.81
N ASN A 93 -7.72 8.45 -13.21
CA ASN A 93 -9.13 8.83 -13.28
C ASN A 93 -9.48 9.67 -12.05
N ASN A 94 -9.36 10.97 -12.16
CA ASN A 94 -9.53 11.89 -11.04
C ASN A 94 -10.40 13.09 -11.42
N HIS A 95 -11.64 13.08 -10.93
CA HIS A 95 -12.63 14.12 -11.24
C HIS A 95 -12.27 15.48 -10.66
N LYS A 96 -11.66 15.52 -9.47
CA LYS A 96 -11.29 16.76 -8.81
C LYS A 96 -10.20 17.46 -9.60
N ILE A 97 -9.10 16.77 -9.90
CA ILE A 97 -8.00 17.33 -10.67
C ILE A 97 -8.48 17.71 -12.09
N ALA A 98 -9.32 16.88 -12.71
CA ALA A 98 -9.88 17.18 -14.03
C ALA A 98 -10.76 18.45 -14.06
N ALA A 99 -11.42 18.77 -12.94
CA ALA A 99 -12.20 20.00 -12.82
C ALA A 99 -11.31 21.24 -12.58
N GLU A 100 -10.22 21.07 -11.83
CA GLU A 100 -9.25 22.14 -11.55
C GLU A 100 -8.32 22.40 -12.75
N HIS A 101 -8.01 21.35 -13.52
CA HIS A 101 -7.08 21.33 -14.64
C HIS A 101 -7.68 20.60 -15.87
N PRO A 102 -8.70 21.15 -16.54
CA PRO A 102 -9.30 20.53 -17.70
C PRO A 102 -8.32 20.33 -18.86
N GLU A 103 -7.27 21.14 -18.95
CA GLU A 103 -6.18 21.02 -19.92
C GLU A 103 -5.29 19.78 -19.70
N TRP A 104 -5.42 19.12 -18.55
CA TRP A 104 -4.70 17.88 -18.22
C TRP A 104 -5.44 16.61 -18.66
N LEU A 105 -6.65 16.75 -19.15
CA LEU A 105 -7.42 15.61 -19.65
C LEU A 105 -6.74 14.98 -20.88
N SER A 106 -6.85 13.66 -20.94
CA SER A 106 -6.38 12.92 -22.11
C SER A 106 -7.15 13.32 -23.36
N VAL A 107 -6.44 13.47 -24.45
CA VAL A 107 -7.00 13.71 -25.77
C VAL A 107 -6.82 12.47 -26.65
N ASN A 108 -7.77 12.20 -27.53
CA ASN A 108 -7.66 11.13 -28.50
C ASN A 108 -6.77 11.54 -29.68
N ARG A 109 -6.54 10.62 -30.61
CA ARG A 109 -5.73 10.86 -31.83
C ARG A 109 -6.29 11.95 -32.76
N ASP A 110 -7.58 12.25 -32.62
CA ASP A 110 -8.27 13.26 -33.46
C ASP A 110 -8.29 14.63 -32.75
N GLY A 111 -7.65 14.75 -31.58
CA GLY A 111 -7.51 15.97 -30.80
C GLY A 111 -8.69 16.30 -29.87
N TYR A 112 -9.66 15.42 -29.77
CA TYR A 112 -10.79 15.62 -28.83
C TYR A 112 -10.43 15.19 -27.42
N SER A 113 -10.74 16.08 -26.45
CA SER A 113 -10.66 15.75 -25.04
C SER A 113 -11.72 14.75 -24.65
N ILE A 114 -11.44 13.93 -23.65
CA ILE A 114 -12.44 13.03 -23.04
C ILE A 114 -13.62 13.82 -22.40
N ALA A 115 -13.45 15.13 -22.15
CA ALA A 115 -14.55 16.00 -21.73
C ALA A 115 -15.52 16.31 -22.88
N ASP A 116 -15.03 16.40 -24.12
CA ASP A 116 -15.80 16.81 -25.29
C ASP A 116 -16.46 15.64 -26.01
N SER A 117 -15.78 14.50 -26.05
CA SER A 117 -16.32 13.29 -26.66
C SER A 117 -16.13 12.10 -25.74
N MET A 118 -17.23 11.56 -25.25
CA MET A 118 -17.23 10.37 -24.42
C MET A 118 -16.80 9.16 -25.23
N ALA A 119 -15.57 8.69 -24.98
CA ALA A 119 -15.08 7.52 -25.68
C ALA A 119 -15.79 6.23 -25.26
N TYR A 120 -16.27 6.14 -24.00
CA TYR A 120 -16.87 4.92 -23.45
C TYR A 120 -17.98 5.22 -22.43
N VAL A 121 -17.67 5.90 -21.33
CA VAL A 121 -18.62 6.25 -20.27
C VAL A 121 -18.35 7.65 -19.73
N ASN A 122 -19.41 8.34 -19.29
CA ASN A 122 -19.35 9.74 -18.88
C ASN A 122 -18.63 10.00 -17.54
N TYR A 123 -18.47 8.95 -16.73
CA TYR A 123 -17.82 9.07 -15.42
C TYR A 123 -16.29 8.89 -15.46
N TYR A 124 -15.69 8.59 -16.61
CA TYR A 124 -14.23 8.58 -16.72
C TYR A 124 -13.71 9.98 -17.03
N LYS A 125 -12.77 10.43 -16.21
CA LYS A 125 -12.01 11.67 -16.37
C LYS A 125 -10.53 11.37 -16.34
N PHE A 126 -10.04 10.68 -17.38
CA PHE A 126 -8.65 10.28 -17.47
C PHE A 126 -7.75 11.48 -17.73
N LEU A 127 -6.80 11.68 -16.85
CA LEU A 127 -5.71 12.63 -17.00
C LEU A 127 -4.60 12.04 -17.86
N SER A 128 -3.88 12.90 -18.56
CA SER A 128 -2.77 12.50 -19.43
C SER A 128 -1.47 12.33 -18.63
N PRO A 129 -0.94 11.10 -18.47
CA PRO A 129 0.27 10.86 -17.66
C PRO A 129 1.55 11.42 -18.31
N ILE A 130 1.51 11.89 -19.55
CA ILE A 130 2.64 12.55 -20.20
C ILE A 130 2.86 13.98 -19.66
N ILE A 131 1.83 14.58 -19.06
CA ILE A 131 1.89 15.92 -18.47
C ILE A 131 2.63 15.86 -17.14
N PRO A 132 3.71 16.64 -16.93
CA PRO A 132 4.49 16.61 -15.69
C PRO A 132 3.65 16.85 -14.42
N GLY A 133 2.79 17.87 -14.43
CA GLY A 133 1.93 18.19 -13.29
C GLY A 133 0.98 17.05 -12.88
N VAL A 134 0.48 16.26 -13.85
CA VAL A 134 -0.30 15.05 -13.56
C VAL A 134 0.53 14.04 -12.79
N ARG A 135 1.77 13.79 -13.21
CA ARG A 135 2.65 12.83 -12.52
C ARG A 135 3.01 13.29 -11.11
N GLU A 136 3.32 14.58 -10.95
CA GLU A 136 3.64 15.17 -9.64
C GLU A 136 2.49 15.01 -8.66
N GLU A 137 1.26 15.31 -9.09
CA GLU A 137 0.08 15.18 -8.24
C GLU A 137 -0.24 13.71 -7.92
N ILE A 138 -0.09 12.80 -8.88
CA ILE A 138 -0.23 11.36 -8.66
C ILE A 138 0.79 10.85 -7.62
N CYS A 139 2.07 11.20 -7.77
CA CYS A 139 3.12 10.81 -6.84
C CYS A 139 2.82 11.29 -5.43
N LYS A 140 2.40 12.56 -5.28
CA LYS A 140 2.02 13.13 -3.99
C LYS A 140 0.89 12.33 -3.33
N GLN A 141 -0.18 12.02 -4.06
CA GLN A 141 -1.31 11.26 -3.51
C GLN A 141 -0.90 9.84 -3.13
N VAL A 142 -0.06 9.17 -3.93
CA VAL A 142 0.48 7.84 -3.60
C VAL A 142 1.35 7.91 -2.34
N GLU A 143 2.23 8.90 -2.22
CA GLU A 143 3.06 9.10 -1.04
C GLU A 143 2.20 9.29 0.23
N GLU A 144 1.15 10.11 0.16
CA GLU A 144 0.21 10.31 1.27
C GLU A 144 -0.47 9.01 1.71
N ILE A 145 -0.87 8.15 0.76
CA ILE A 145 -1.48 6.85 1.06
C ILE A 145 -0.44 5.89 1.66
N CYS A 146 0.77 5.83 1.10
CA CYS A 146 1.85 4.97 1.58
C CYS A 146 2.34 5.32 2.99
N GLN A 147 2.09 6.55 3.46
CA GLN A 147 2.39 6.97 4.83
C GLN A 147 1.33 6.49 5.85
N VAL A 148 0.23 5.92 5.41
CA VAL A 148 -0.78 5.36 6.33
C VAL A 148 -0.29 4.03 6.86
N GLU A 149 -0.10 3.95 8.17
CA GLU A 149 0.38 2.73 8.82
C GLU A 149 -0.62 1.58 8.63
N GLY A 150 -0.17 0.53 7.95
CA GLY A 150 -0.95 -0.70 7.77
C GLY A 150 -1.73 -0.78 6.47
N VAL A 151 -1.40 0.11 5.53
CA VAL A 151 -1.74 -0.05 4.12
C VAL A 151 -0.61 -0.77 3.41
#